data_7eb64c7a3f5c29beab6f7b5abd5880c7
#
_entry.id   7eb64c7a3f5c29beab6f7b5abd5880c7
#
_cell.length_a   1.000
_cell.length_b   1.000
_cell.length_c   1.000
_cell.angle_alpha   90.00
_cell.angle_beta   90.00
_cell.angle_gamma   90.00
#
_symmetry.space_group_name_H-M   'P 1'
#
loop_
_entity.id
_entity.type
_entity.pdbx_description
1 polymer ?
#
loop_
_entity_poly.entity_id
_entity_poly.type
_entity_poly.pdbx_seq_one_letter_code
_entity_poly.pdbx_strand_id
1 'polypeptide(L)'
;MPKLLIITTVPITIRSFLLPFIKHFKNLGWQVEGMAQGIDADAPCVASCDRIYDIQWSRNVFDPRNLLAGVSRVKKVVAEGNYDLVHVHTPIAAFVTRYALKDFAQPQVIYTAHGFHFYRGGNGIKNAIFLGLEKLAGRWTDYLVTINREDETAAKKYNFLPEARIYYSRGIGVDTNYYTAGKVALADVQQIRQELKLSPSDTLLLSIAEFTPRKRHRDLLNALAKVANSQVHLALAGEGPIKIEIEQLAADLGIINQVHFLGYRTDIPTLIQAADAVLLVSQQEGLPRSIMEAMCLATPVIASNIRGSQDLLEDDCGLLVDLGDIDALAQAIVQVVKDPESLAVMAEKAQVKIADYDLEKIIQQYTEIYQLALAKIAVR
;
A
#
# COMPACT_ATOMS: atom_id res chain seq x y z
N MET A 1 -5.50 27.24 -15.76
CA MET A 1 -5.54 26.53 -14.47
C MET A 1 -5.70 25.04 -14.76
N PRO A 2 -4.73 24.21 -14.45
CA PRO A 2 -4.80 22.78 -14.80
C PRO A 2 -5.96 22.07 -14.12
N LYS A 3 -6.54 21.10 -14.82
CA LYS A 3 -7.66 20.30 -14.34
C LYS A 3 -7.29 18.81 -14.32
N LEU A 4 -7.32 18.21 -13.12
CA LEU A 4 -6.94 16.83 -12.85
C LEU A 4 -8.15 16.00 -12.42
N LEU A 5 -8.34 14.84 -13.05
CA LEU A 5 -9.28 13.82 -12.60
C LEU A 5 -8.51 12.63 -12.02
N ILE A 6 -8.74 12.32 -10.74
CA ILE A 6 -8.20 11.14 -10.06
C ILE A 6 -9.24 10.04 -10.10
N ILE A 7 -8.85 8.86 -10.60
CA ILE A 7 -9.77 7.73 -10.76
C ILE A 7 -9.24 6.49 -10.01
N THR A 8 -10.08 5.91 -9.15
CA THR A 8 -9.79 4.66 -8.42
C THR A 8 -10.97 3.71 -8.48
N THR A 9 -10.77 2.43 -8.15
CA THR A 9 -11.89 1.47 -8.10
C THR A 9 -12.84 1.78 -6.94
N VAL A 10 -12.29 2.15 -5.78
CA VAL A 10 -13.05 2.42 -4.54
C VAL A 10 -12.50 3.65 -3.82
N PRO A 11 -13.34 4.41 -3.08
CA PRO A 11 -12.94 5.68 -2.47
C PRO A 11 -11.89 5.54 -1.37
N ILE A 12 -11.81 4.38 -0.71
CA ILE A 12 -10.79 4.12 0.32
C ILE A 12 -9.35 4.36 -0.20
N THR A 13 -9.09 4.14 -1.50
CA THR A 13 -7.78 4.42 -2.10
C THR A 13 -7.49 5.92 -2.13
N ILE A 14 -8.48 6.74 -2.49
CA ILE A 14 -8.34 8.21 -2.44
C ILE A 14 -8.16 8.66 -1.00
N ARG A 15 -9.06 8.24 -0.10
CA ARG A 15 -9.06 8.64 1.30
C ARG A 15 -7.77 8.29 2.02
N SER A 16 -7.27 7.07 1.83
CA SER A 16 -6.10 6.58 2.59
C SER A 16 -4.77 7.05 2.02
N PHE A 17 -4.71 7.41 0.73
CA PHE A 17 -3.43 7.58 0.06
C PHE A 17 -3.31 8.89 -0.75
N LEU A 18 -4.40 9.44 -1.27
CA LEU A 18 -4.32 10.51 -2.26
C LEU A 18 -4.81 11.87 -1.75
N LEU A 19 -5.43 11.95 -0.56
CA LEU A 19 -5.87 13.25 -0.01
C LEU A 19 -4.74 14.26 0.14
N PRO A 20 -3.51 13.91 0.57
CA PRO A 20 -2.41 14.86 0.61
C PRO A 20 -2.04 15.41 -0.77
N PHE A 21 -2.07 14.58 -1.81
CA PHE A 21 -1.84 14.99 -3.20
C PHE A 21 -2.93 15.95 -3.67
N ILE A 22 -4.21 15.61 -3.43
CA ILE A 22 -5.34 16.48 -3.76
C ILE A 22 -5.17 17.86 -3.11
N LYS A 23 -4.88 17.89 -1.82
CA LYS A 23 -4.64 19.12 -1.07
C LYS A 23 -3.48 19.94 -1.66
N HIS A 24 -2.37 19.29 -1.99
CA HIS A 24 -1.20 19.94 -2.58
C HIS A 24 -1.55 20.61 -3.92
N PHE A 25 -2.16 19.90 -4.88
CA PHE A 25 -2.48 20.45 -6.18
C PHE A 25 -3.56 21.54 -6.11
N LYS A 26 -4.55 21.40 -5.21
CA LYS A 26 -5.51 22.48 -4.95
C LYS A 26 -4.83 23.75 -4.41
N ASN A 27 -3.84 23.61 -3.52
CA ASN A 27 -3.06 24.75 -3.04
C ASN A 27 -2.23 25.42 -4.14
N LEU A 28 -1.84 24.67 -5.18
CA LEU A 28 -1.24 25.23 -6.40
C LEU A 28 -2.25 25.86 -7.36
N GLY A 29 -3.52 25.94 -6.97
CA GLY A 29 -4.60 26.53 -7.77
C GLY A 29 -5.16 25.59 -8.83
N TRP A 30 -4.92 24.28 -8.77
CA TRP A 30 -5.50 23.31 -9.69
C TRP A 30 -6.94 22.97 -9.31
N GLN A 31 -7.75 22.60 -10.29
CA GLN A 31 -9.03 21.95 -10.06
C GLN A 31 -8.82 20.44 -10.00
N VAL A 32 -9.16 19.81 -8.87
CA VAL A 32 -8.94 18.38 -8.65
C VAL A 32 -10.27 17.68 -8.37
N GLU A 33 -10.65 16.78 -9.27
CA GLU A 33 -11.90 16.04 -9.20
C GLU A 33 -11.63 14.53 -8.98
N GLY A 34 -12.59 13.84 -8.34
CA GLY A 34 -12.45 12.41 -7.96
C GLY A 34 -13.51 11.53 -8.60
N MET A 35 -13.14 10.29 -9.00
CA MET A 35 -14.07 9.29 -9.49
C MET A 35 -13.77 7.93 -8.84
N ALA A 36 -14.78 7.33 -8.19
CA ALA A 36 -14.71 5.96 -7.65
C ALA A 36 -16.13 5.43 -7.42
N GLN A 37 -16.26 4.12 -7.26
CA GLN A 37 -17.54 3.50 -6.90
C GLN A 37 -17.93 3.86 -5.47
N GLY A 38 -19.11 4.46 -5.29
CA GLY A 38 -19.63 4.85 -3.98
C GLY A 38 -18.90 6.05 -3.34
N ILE A 39 -18.22 6.88 -4.14
CA ILE A 39 -17.45 8.04 -3.65
C ILE A 39 -18.33 9.11 -2.98
N ASP A 40 -19.58 9.20 -3.37
CA ASP A 40 -20.59 10.11 -2.83
C ASP A 40 -20.91 9.84 -1.35
N ALA A 41 -20.73 8.61 -0.89
CA ALA A 41 -20.88 8.21 0.51
C ALA A 41 -19.59 8.38 1.34
N ASP A 42 -18.45 8.75 0.73
CA ASP A 42 -17.18 8.92 1.44
C ASP A 42 -16.94 10.41 1.76
N ALA A 43 -17.36 10.83 2.96
CA ALA A 43 -17.29 12.22 3.39
C ALA A 43 -15.90 12.88 3.24
N PRO A 44 -14.77 12.25 3.57
CA PRO A 44 -13.43 12.81 3.33
C PRO A 44 -13.15 13.09 1.84
N CYS A 45 -13.54 12.19 0.93
CA CYS A 45 -13.37 12.38 -0.50
C CYS A 45 -14.26 13.55 -1.01
N VAL A 46 -15.51 13.58 -0.56
CA VAL A 46 -16.46 14.68 -0.90
C VAL A 46 -15.93 16.04 -0.48
N ALA A 47 -15.39 16.14 0.75
CA ALA A 47 -14.86 17.39 1.29
C ALA A 47 -13.55 17.85 0.62
N SER A 48 -12.76 16.93 0.07
CA SER A 48 -11.42 17.23 -0.45
C SER A 48 -11.42 17.56 -1.95
N CYS A 49 -12.28 16.90 -2.75
CA CYS A 49 -12.34 17.12 -4.19
C CYS A 49 -13.24 18.32 -4.55
N ASP A 50 -12.93 19.00 -5.65
CA ASP A 50 -13.78 20.08 -6.17
C ASP A 50 -15.09 19.56 -6.76
N ARG A 51 -15.05 18.34 -7.27
CA ARG A 51 -16.21 17.57 -7.74
C ARG A 51 -15.93 16.08 -7.65
N ILE A 52 -16.98 15.30 -7.44
CA ILE A 52 -16.90 13.84 -7.39
C ILE A 52 -17.85 13.22 -8.42
N TYR A 53 -17.50 12.01 -8.86
CA TYR A 53 -18.32 11.24 -9.78
C TYR A 53 -18.42 9.78 -9.30
N ASP A 54 -19.63 9.35 -9.04
CA ASP A 54 -19.87 7.91 -8.82
C ASP A 54 -19.82 7.17 -10.16
N ILE A 55 -19.30 5.96 -10.08
CA ILE A 55 -19.19 5.04 -11.20
C ILE A 55 -19.46 3.62 -10.75
N GLN A 56 -20.21 2.89 -11.55
CA GLN A 56 -20.56 1.48 -11.29
C GLN A 56 -19.56 0.55 -11.98
N TRP A 57 -18.64 0.00 -11.21
CA TRP A 57 -17.80 -1.10 -11.64
C TRP A 57 -17.59 -2.14 -10.55
N SER A 58 -17.17 -3.33 -10.92
CA SER A 58 -16.94 -4.46 -10.04
C SER A 58 -15.44 -4.64 -9.80
N ARG A 59 -15.08 -5.16 -8.63
CA ARG A 59 -13.71 -5.64 -8.36
C ARG A 59 -13.36 -6.91 -9.15
N ASN A 60 -14.34 -7.59 -9.74
CA ASN A 60 -14.10 -8.72 -10.61
C ASN A 60 -13.67 -8.24 -12.00
N VAL A 61 -12.43 -8.55 -12.39
CA VAL A 61 -11.81 -8.12 -13.66
C VAL A 61 -12.58 -8.63 -14.89
N PHE A 62 -13.29 -9.75 -14.75
CA PHE A 62 -14.05 -10.38 -15.83
C PHE A 62 -15.51 -9.93 -15.88
N ASP A 63 -15.94 -8.99 -15.04
CA ASP A 63 -17.29 -8.46 -15.06
C ASP A 63 -17.51 -7.58 -16.31
N PRO A 64 -18.39 -7.97 -17.25
CA PRO A 64 -18.59 -7.21 -18.48
C PRO A 64 -19.14 -5.79 -18.25
N ARG A 65 -19.75 -5.53 -17.08
CA ARG A 65 -20.23 -4.18 -16.72
C ARG A 65 -19.09 -3.19 -16.66
N ASN A 66 -17.89 -3.65 -16.29
CA ASN A 66 -16.68 -2.80 -16.25
C ASN A 66 -16.37 -2.22 -17.64
N LEU A 67 -16.48 -3.02 -18.70
CA LEU A 67 -16.19 -2.57 -20.07
C LEU A 67 -17.36 -1.82 -20.71
N LEU A 68 -18.58 -2.14 -20.38
CA LEU A 68 -19.76 -1.49 -20.98
C LEU A 68 -20.11 -0.18 -20.29
N ALA A 69 -20.57 -0.28 -19.03
CA ALA A 69 -21.01 0.90 -18.27
C ALA A 69 -19.84 1.77 -17.82
N GLY A 70 -18.73 1.17 -17.36
CA GLY A 70 -17.55 1.89 -16.92
C GLY A 70 -16.92 2.73 -18.02
N VAL A 71 -16.69 2.16 -19.20
CA VAL A 71 -16.15 2.87 -20.37
C VAL A 71 -17.03 4.05 -20.79
N SER A 72 -18.36 3.82 -20.89
CA SER A 72 -19.30 4.87 -21.26
C SER A 72 -19.29 6.03 -20.25
N ARG A 73 -19.27 5.71 -18.95
CA ARG A 73 -19.26 6.72 -17.88
C ARG A 73 -17.98 7.53 -17.89
N VAL A 74 -16.80 6.89 -18.02
CA VAL A 74 -15.51 7.58 -18.10
C VAL A 74 -15.49 8.52 -19.32
N LYS A 75 -15.88 8.04 -20.51
CA LYS A 75 -15.93 8.86 -21.73
C LYS A 75 -16.80 10.08 -21.53
N LYS A 76 -18.00 9.93 -20.97
CA LYS A 76 -18.92 11.04 -20.71
C LYS A 76 -18.31 12.08 -19.80
N VAL A 77 -17.78 11.67 -18.63
CA VAL A 77 -17.21 12.60 -17.66
C VAL A 77 -15.99 13.33 -18.22
N VAL A 78 -15.13 12.63 -18.96
CA VAL A 78 -13.93 13.24 -19.53
C VAL A 78 -14.28 14.20 -20.68
N ALA A 79 -15.23 13.85 -21.54
CA ALA A 79 -15.67 14.71 -22.64
C ALA A 79 -16.35 16.01 -22.14
N GLU A 80 -17.12 15.93 -21.05
CA GLU A 80 -17.79 17.09 -20.44
C GLU A 80 -16.84 17.94 -19.57
N GLY A 81 -15.77 17.31 -19.03
CA GLY A 81 -14.94 17.91 -18.00
C GLY A 81 -13.79 18.78 -18.50
N ASN A 82 -13.33 18.60 -19.75
CA ASN A 82 -12.15 19.29 -20.31
C ASN A 82 -10.91 19.16 -19.42
N TYR A 83 -10.54 17.92 -19.05
CA TYR A 83 -9.38 17.66 -18.22
C TYR A 83 -8.07 17.76 -18.99
N ASP A 84 -7.05 18.29 -18.35
CA ASP A 84 -5.67 18.27 -18.85
C ASP A 84 -5.01 16.92 -18.53
N LEU A 85 -5.27 16.41 -17.31
CA LEU A 85 -4.69 15.16 -16.81
C LEU A 85 -5.78 14.23 -16.26
N VAL A 86 -5.65 12.95 -16.57
CA VAL A 86 -6.37 11.86 -15.88
C VAL A 86 -5.35 10.94 -15.22
N HIS A 87 -5.38 10.86 -13.90
CA HIS A 87 -4.52 9.98 -13.14
C HIS A 87 -5.31 8.80 -12.58
N VAL A 88 -4.95 7.61 -13.05
CA VAL A 88 -5.63 6.38 -12.67
C VAL A 88 -4.80 5.54 -11.72
N HIS A 89 -5.47 4.97 -10.73
CA HIS A 89 -4.91 4.04 -9.77
C HIS A 89 -5.78 2.80 -9.74
N THR A 90 -5.26 1.70 -9.21
CA THR A 90 -5.94 0.41 -9.08
C THR A 90 -6.25 -0.26 -10.43
N PRO A 91 -6.10 -1.58 -10.54
CA PRO A 91 -6.00 -2.26 -11.84
C PRO A 91 -7.23 -2.13 -12.73
N ILE A 92 -8.45 -2.29 -12.14
CA ILE A 92 -9.70 -2.25 -12.91
C ILE A 92 -9.98 -0.85 -13.43
N ALA A 93 -9.95 0.15 -12.52
CA ALA A 93 -10.13 1.53 -12.88
C ALA A 93 -9.09 1.97 -13.94
N ALA A 94 -7.83 1.55 -13.77
CA ALA A 94 -6.76 1.87 -14.69
C ALA A 94 -6.98 1.24 -16.07
N PHE A 95 -7.32 -0.04 -16.16
CA PHE A 95 -7.54 -0.70 -17.45
C PHE A 95 -8.74 -0.10 -18.19
N VAL A 96 -9.88 0.05 -17.51
CA VAL A 96 -11.12 0.59 -18.08
C VAL A 96 -10.93 2.03 -18.56
N THR A 97 -10.29 2.87 -17.76
CA THR A 97 -10.06 4.28 -18.12
C THR A 97 -9.10 4.42 -19.30
N ARG A 98 -7.98 3.72 -19.29
CA ARG A 98 -7.01 3.72 -20.41
C ARG A 98 -7.67 3.26 -21.71
N TYR A 99 -8.49 2.22 -21.65
CA TYR A 99 -9.25 1.76 -22.82
C TYR A 99 -10.31 2.78 -23.26
N ALA A 100 -11.03 3.40 -22.32
CA ALA A 100 -12.03 4.42 -22.62
C ALA A 100 -11.44 5.63 -23.35
N LEU A 101 -10.23 6.03 -22.98
CA LEU A 101 -9.58 7.23 -23.50
C LEU A 101 -8.61 6.96 -24.66
N LYS A 102 -8.52 5.74 -25.15
CA LYS A 102 -7.55 5.33 -26.20
C LYS A 102 -7.59 6.17 -27.49
N ASP A 103 -8.74 6.75 -27.81
CA ASP A 103 -8.97 7.54 -29.02
C ASP A 103 -9.04 9.05 -28.73
N PHE A 104 -8.79 9.47 -27.46
CA PHE A 104 -8.79 10.89 -27.07
C PHE A 104 -7.39 11.47 -27.25
N ALA A 105 -7.31 12.65 -27.87
CA ALA A 105 -6.04 13.39 -27.95
C ALA A 105 -5.64 14.05 -26.62
N GLN A 106 -6.62 14.38 -25.80
CA GLN A 106 -6.53 14.87 -24.42
C GLN A 106 -7.63 14.22 -23.59
N PRO A 107 -7.44 14.01 -22.29
CA PRO A 107 -6.30 14.39 -21.42
C PRO A 107 -5.07 13.51 -21.59
N GLN A 108 -3.92 13.89 -21.00
CA GLN A 108 -2.82 12.96 -20.80
C GLN A 108 -3.18 11.95 -19.72
N VAL A 109 -2.95 10.67 -19.99
CA VAL A 109 -3.30 9.56 -19.08
C VAL A 109 -2.07 9.09 -18.32
N ILE A 110 -2.09 9.25 -17.00
CA ILE A 110 -1.05 8.80 -16.08
C ILE A 110 -1.59 7.59 -15.31
N TYR A 111 -0.81 6.53 -15.22
CA TYR A 111 -1.15 5.34 -14.44
C TYR A 111 -0.13 5.11 -13.35
N THR A 112 -0.55 5.07 -12.09
CA THR A 112 0.26 4.56 -10.99
C THR A 112 -0.13 3.13 -10.66
N ALA A 113 0.82 2.21 -10.90
CA ALA A 113 0.68 0.80 -10.54
C ALA A 113 1.08 0.57 -9.08
N HIS A 114 0.09 0.28 -8.22
CA HIS A 114 0.30 -0.08 -6.81
C HIS A 114 0.67 -1.55 -6.60
N GLY A 115 1.34 -2.15 -7.57
CA GLY A 115 1.70 -3.55 -7.67
C GLY A 115 0.92 -4.24 -8.78
N PHE A 116 1.63 -4.69 -9.83
CA PHE A 116 1.00 -5.44 -10.90
C PHE A 116 0.41 -6.75 -10.38
N HIS A 117 -0.62 -7.25 -11.06
CA HIS A 117 -1.30 -8.52 -10.70
C HIS A 117 -0.52 -9.76 -11.16
N PHE A 118 0.59 -9.57 -11.86
CA PHE A 118 1.60 -10.58 -12.13
C PHE A 118 2.85 -10.28 -11.29
N TYR A 119 3.50 -11.30 -10.77
CA TYR A 119 4.65 -11.16 -9.89
C TYR A 119 5.49 -12.45 -9.88
N ARG A 120 6.73 -12.35 -9.43
CA ARG A 120 7.64 -13.48 -9.32
C ARG A 120 7.09 -14.51 -8.31
N GLY A 121 7.00 -15.78 -8.73
CA GLY A 121 6.39 -16.84 -7.91
C GLY A 121 4.88 -16.95 -8.00
N GLY A 122 4.19 -16.06 -8.74
CA GLY A 122 2.75 -16.15 -9.00
C GLY A 122 2.39 -17.26 -9.99
N ASN A 123 1.08 -17.55 -10.12
CA ASN A 123 0.58 -18.54 -11.05
C ASN A 123 0.89 -18.14 -12.51
N GLY A 124 1.58 -19.00 -13.27
CA GLY A 124 2.08 -18.70 -14.61
C GLY A 124 1.00 -18.26 -15.62
N ILE A 125 -0.18 -18.91 -15.59
CA ILE A 125 -1.29 -18.56 -16.51
C ILE A 125 -1.87 -17.19 -16.14
N LYS A 126 -2.13 -16.96 -14.86
CA LYS A 126 -2.62 -15.65 -14.40
C LYS A 126 -1.60 -14.54 -14.70
N ASN A 127 -0.33 -14.80 -14.45
CA ASN A 127 0.74 -13.85 -14.76
C ASN A 127 0.77 -13.51 -16.26
N ALA A 128 0.66 -14.50 -17.15
CA ALA A 128 0.64 -14.27 -18.58
C ALA A 128 -0.57 -13.42 -19.03
N ILE A 129 -1.76 -13.67 -18.47
CA ILE A 129 -2.96 -12.89 -18.75
C ILE A 129 -2.78 -11.43 -18.30
N PHE A 130 -2.39 -11.20 -17.04
CA PHE A 130 -2.24 -9.84 -16.52
C PHE A 130 -1.10 -9.08 -17.20
N LEU A 131 0.01 -9.75 -17.50
CA LEU A 131 1.10 -9.17 -18.28
C LEU A 131 0.62 -8.74 -19.68
N GLY A 132 -0.17 -9.59 -20.35
CA GLY A 132 -0.74 -9.27 -21.66
C GLY A 132 -1.68 -8.06 -21.61
N LEU A 133 -2.54 -7.98 -20.56
CA LEU A 133 -3.45 -6.85 -20.35
C LEU A 133 -2.68 -5.54 -20.08
N GLU A 134 -1.64 -5.56 -19.25
CA GLU A 134 -0.83 -4.36 -18.99
C GLU A 134 -0.04 -3.92 -20.23
N LYS A 135 0.53 -4.86 -21.00
CA LYS A 135 1.19 -4.55 -22.26
C LYS A 135 0.24 -3.94 -23.29
N LEU A 136 -1.01 -4.44 -23.35
CA LEU A 136 -2.03 -3.86 -24.23
C LEU A 136 -2.40 -2.45 -23.78
N ALA A 137 -2.69 -2.26 -22.49
CA ALA A 137 -3.11 -0.99 -21.93
C ALA A 137 -1.99 0.06 -21.91
N GLY A 138 -0.72 -0.36 -21.93
CA GLY A 138 0.43 0.52 -22.10
C GLY A 138 0.36 1.36 -23.37
N ARG A 139 -0.26 0.84 -24.45
CA ARG A 139 -0.45 1.59 -25.71
C ARG A 139 -1.36 2.81 -25.55
N TRP A 140 -2.16 2.85 -24.50
CA TRP A 140 -3.14 3.91 -24.18
C TRP A 140 -2.75 4.72 -22.94
N THR A 141 -1.47 4.64 -22.56
CA THR A 141 -0.91 5.29 -21.39
C THR A 141 0.15 6.29 -21.82
N ASP A 142 0.06 7.52 -21.34
CA ASP A 142 1.09 8.53 -21.62
C ASP A 142 2.27 8.41 -20.66
N TYR A 143 2.01 8.15 -19.38
CA TYR A 143 3.00 8.01 -18.33
C TYR A 143 2.63 6.87 -17.38
N LEU A 144 3.60 6.02 -17.07
CA LEU A 144 3.49 4.94 -16.09
C LEU A 144 4.38 5.25 -14.89
N VAL A 145 3.81 5.17 -13.70
CA VAL A 145 4.54 5.24 -12.44
C VAL A 145 4.44 3.88 -11.75
N THR A 146 5.58 3.28 -11.45
CA THR A 146 5.67 2.06 -10.64
C THR A 146 6.17 2.38 -9.25
N ILE A 147 5.78 1.61 -8.24
CA ILE A 147 6.10 1.90 -6.85
C ILE A 147 7.05 0.88 -6.21
N ASN A 148 7.50 -0.08 -6.98
CA ASN A 148 8.53 -1.05 -6.59
C ASN A 148 9.42 -1.41 -7.78
N ARG A 149 10.63 -1.91 -7.49
CA ARG A 149 11.64 -2.19 -8.51
C ARG A 149 11.30 -3.39 -9.40
N GLU A 150 10.56 -4.39 -8.89
CA GLU A 150 10.12 -5.55 -9.68
C GLU A 150 9.19 -5.10 -10.81
N ASP A 151 8.21 -4.24 -10.49
CA ASP A 151 7.25 -3.72 -11.46
C ASP A 151 7.92 -2.77 -12.47
N GLU A 152 8.85 -1.91 -12.02
CA GLU A 152 9.64 -1.06 -12.91
C GLU A 152 10.44 -1.90 -13.93
N THR A 153 11.15 -2.88 -13.42
CA THR A 153 11.96 -3.81 -14.25
C THR A 153 11.07 -4.55 -15.25
N ALA A 154 9.90 -5.02 -14.80
CA ALA A 154 8.96 -5.69 -15.68
C ALA A 154 8.39 -4.76 -16.75
N ALA A 155 8.00 -3.53 -16.39
CA ALA A 155 7.46 -2.56 -17.33
C ALA A 155 8.47 -2.21 -18.46
N LYS A 156 9.75 -2.02 -18.11
CA LYS A 156 10.84 -1.79 -19.05
C LYS A 156 11.12 -3.04 -19.88
N LYS A 157 11.32 -4.20 -19.26
CA LYS A 157 11.64 -5.49 -19.92
C LYS A 157 10.59 -5.89 -20.97
N TYR A 158 9.32 -5.70 -20.65
CA TYR A 158 8.22 -6.08 -21.55
C TYR A 158 7.74 -4.94 -22.45
N ASN A 159 8.43 -3.79 -22.42
CA ASN A 159 8.15 -2.62 -23.26
C ASN A 159 6.68 -2.19 -23.16
N PHE A 160 6.18 -1.92 -21.96
CA PHE A 160 4.83 -1.40 -21.78
C PHE A 160 4.67 -0.02 -22.38
N LEU A 161 5.67 0.85 -22.16
CA LEU A 161 5.85 2.17 -22.73
C LEU A 161 7.33 2.38 -23.10
N PRO A 162 7.67 3.42 -23.90
CA PRO A 162 9.04 3.91 -24.00
C PRO A 162 9.60 4.25 -22.61
N GLU A 163 10.85 3.86 -22.33
CA GLU A 163 11.45 4.02 -20.99
C GLU A 163 11.37 5.46 -20.46
N ALA A 164 11.51 6.46 -21.31
CA ALA A 164 11.37 7.87 -20.94
C ALA A 164 9.99 8.27 -20.40
N ARG A 165 9.02 7.36 -20.42
CA ARG A 165 7.65 7.55 -19.88
C ARG A 165 7.35 6.60 -18.73
N ILE A 166 8.34 5.82 -18.27
CA ILE A 166 8.24 4.94 -17.10
C ILE A 166 9.01 5.58 -15.97
N TYR A 167 8.33 5.87 -14.89
CA TYR A 167 8.89 6.49 -13.69
C TYR A 167 8.83 5.51 -12.53
N TYR A 168 9.88 5.47 -11.74
CA TYR A 168 9.87 4.80 -10.46
C TYR A 168 9.60 5.83 -9.37
N SER A 169 8.58 5.58 -8.55
CA SER A 169 8.30 6.33 -7.33
C SER A 169 8.49 5.42 -6.11
N ARG A 170 8.99 5.97 -5.03
CA ARG A 170 9.07 5.25 -3.75
C ARG A 170 7.71 5.23 -3.05
N GLY A 171 6.70 4.71 -3.75
CA GLY A 171 5.33 4.58 -3.29
C GLY A 171 4.50 5.84 -3.48
N ILE A 172 3.56 6.00 -2.57
CA ILE A 172 2.75 7.20 -2.39
C ILE A 172 3.22 8.03 -1.19
N GLY A 173 4.37 7.65 -0.64
CA GLY A 173 4.97 8.29 0.51
C GLY A 173 4.37 7.89 1.86
N VAL A 174 5.12 8.18 2.91
CA VAL A 174 4.71 8.11 4.30
C VAL A 174 4.96 9.46 4.96
N ASP A 175 4.04 9.94 5.78
CA ASP A 175 4.20 11.19 6.52
C ASP A 175 5.20 10.99 7.67
N THR A 176 6.47 11.26 7.41
CA THR A 176 7.57 11.11 8.40
C THR A 176 7.42 12.08 9.56
N ASN A 177 6.71 13.19 9.38
CA ASN A 177 6.40 14.12 10.45
C ASN A 177 5.28 13.62 11.37
N TYR A 178 4.32 12.86 10.85
CA TYR A 178 3.28 12.22 11.65
C TYR A 178 3.82 10.98 12.37
N TYR A 179 4.52 10.10 11.66
CA TYR A 179 5.16 8.89 12.22
C TYR A 179 6.55 9.24 12.76
N THR A 180 6.61 9.90 13.92
CA THR A 180 7.86 10.23 14.62
C THR A 180 7.73 9.92 16.10
N ALA A 181 8.75 9.26 16.68
CA ALA A 181 8.76 8.85 18.08
C ALA A 181 8.55 10.04 19.05
N GLY A 182 9.05 11.22 18.72
CA GLY A 182 8.88 12.42 19.53
C GLY A 182 7.42 12.92 19.69
N LYS A 183 6.48 12.39 18.89
CA LYS A 183 5.05 12.72 18.99
C LYS A 183 4.24 11.65 19.72
N VAL A 184 4.82 10.54 20.11
CA VAL A 184 4.17 9.47 20.84
C VAL A 184 4.49 9.62 22.34
N ALA A 185 3.46 9.84 23.15
CA ALA A 185 3.68 9.99 24.60
C ALA A 185 4.00 8.62 25.22
N LEU A 186 5.02 8.58 26.07
CA LEU A 186 5.39 7.34 26.79
C LEU A 186 4.23 6.78 27.63
N ALA A 187 3.38 7.66 28.18
CA ALA A 187 2.20 7.25 28.93
C ALA A 187 1.22 6.46 28.06
N ASP A 188 1.02 6.87 26.79
CA ASP A 188 0.12 6.18 25.87
C ASP A 188 0.70 4.80 25.48
N VAL A 189 2.04 4.71 25.28
CA VAL A 189 2.74 3.43 25.05
C VAL A 189 2.56 2.48 26.22
N GLN A 190 2.73 2.99 27.44
CA GLN A 190 2.53 2.20 28.67
C GLN A 190 1.07 1.77 28.83
N GLN A 191 0.12 2.63 28.47
CA GLN A 191 -1.30 2.32 28.50
C GLN A 191 -1.64 1.16 27.55
N ILE A 192 -1.10 1.13 26.34
CA ILE A 192 -1.28 0.00 25.40
C ILE A 192 -0.76 -1.31 26.04
N ARG A 193 0.44 -1.30 26.61
CA ARG A 193 0.99 -2.51 27.24
C ARG A 193 0.15 -2.97 28.44
N GLN A 194 -0.40 -2.05 29.23
CA GLN A 194 -1.33 -2.35 30.33
C GLN A 194 -2.68 -2.88 29.81
N GLU A 195 -3.26 -2.28 28.76
CA GLU A 195 -4.49 -2.72 28.10
C GLU A 195 -4.36 -4.20 27.68
N LEU A 196 -3.19 -4.56 27.14
CA LEU A 196 -2.84 -5.92 26.72
C LEU A 196 -2.39 -6.83 27.90
N LYS A 197 -2.36 -6.32 29.14
CA LYS A 197 -1.93 -7.04 30.36
C LYS A 197 -0.51 -7.62 30.25
N LEU A 198 0.38 -6.90 29.60
CA LEU A 198 1.76 -7.32 29.41
C LEU A 198 2.62 -6.96 30.63
N SER A 199 3.49 -7.88 31.03
CA SER A 199 4.56 -7.61 31.98
C SER A 199 5.70 -6.83 31.32
N PRO A 200 6.57 -6.14 32.07
CA PRO A 200 7.71 -5.43 31.49
C PRO A 200 8.70 -6.32 30.71
N SER A 201 8.77 -7.62 31.07
CA SER A 201 9.62 -8.61 30.40
C SER A 201 8.99 -9.26 29.17
N ASP A 202 7.69 -8.99 28.91
CA ASP A 202 7.01 -9.61 27.77
C ASP A 202 7.37 -8.91 26.47
N THR A 203 7.60 -9.70 25.44
CA THR A 203 7.85 -9.22 24.08
C THR A 203 6.53 -9.07 23.34
N LEU A 204 6.26 -7.90 22.79
CA LEU A 204 5.08 -7.59 21.98
C LEU A 204 5.44 -7.53 20.49
N LEU A 205 4.87 -8.43 19.72
CA LEU A 205 4.88 -8.41 18.27
C LEU A 205 3.60 -7.76 17.76
N LEU A 206 3.67 -6.95 16.71
CA LEU A 206 2.50 -6.27 16.14
C LEU A 206 2.36 -6.60 14.66
N SER A 207 1.16 -6.97 14.22
CA SER A 207 0.82 -7.04 12.79
C SER A 207 -0.37 -6.15 12.49
N ILE A 208 -0.19 -5.23 11.52
CA ILE A 208 -1.20 -4.28 11.07
C ILE A 208 -1.64 -4.68 9.68
N ALA A 209 -2.75 -5.42 9.58
CA ALA A 209 -3.20 -5.96 8.30
C ALA A 209 -4.69 -6.36 8.32
N GLU A 210 -5.36 -6.23 7.16
CA GLU A 210 -6.69 -6.77 6.93
C GLU A 210 -6.69 -8.30 7.05
N PHE A 211 -7.67 -8.88 7.74
CA PHE A 211 -7.80 -10.34 7.87
C PHE A 211 -8.29 -10.97 6.57
N THR A 212 -7.36 -11.17 5.64
CA THR A 212 -7.56 -11.85 4.36
C THR A 212 -6.57 -13.00 4.18
N PRO A 213 -6.88 -14.04 3.37
CA PRO A 213 -5.94 -15.14 3.11
C PRO A 213 -4.57 -14.67 2.60
N ARG A 214 -4.55 -13.58 1.85
CA ARG A 214 -3.32 -12.97 1.29
C ARG A 214 -2.35 -12.48 2.38
N LYS A 215 -2.88 -12.01 3.52
CA LYS A 215 -2.10 -11.48 4.66
C LYS A 215 -1.61 -12.57 5.63
N ARG A 216 -1.86 -13.84 5.31
CA ARG A 216 -1.26 -15.04 5.92
C ARG A 216 -1.13 -15.03 7.45
N HIS A 217 -2.13 -14.52 8.16
CA HIS A 217 -2.15 -14.55 9.64
C HIS A 217 -1.94 -15.96 10.23
N ARG A 218 -2.34 -17.00 9.47
CA ARG A 218 -2.07 -18.41 9.85
C ARG A 218 -0.57 -18.70 10.05
N ASP A 219 0.28 -18.11 9.20
CA ASP A 219 1.72 -18.32 9.30
C ASP A 219 2.29 -17.68 10.57
N LEU A 220 1.80 -16.46 10.92
CA LEU A 220 2.17 -15.78 12.17
C LEU A 220 1.81 -16.63 13.39
N LEU A 221 0.58 -17.17 13.44
CA LEU A 221 0.15 -18.02 14.55
C LEU A 221 0.95 -19.32 14.64
N ASN A 222 1.20 -20.00 13.52
CA ASN A 222 1.99 -21.22 13.52
C ASN A 222 3.44 -20.96 13.95
N ALA A 223 4.04 -19.84 13.54
CA ALA A 223 5.38 -19.46 13.98
C ALA A 223 5.41 -19.15 15.47
N LEU A 224 4.43 -18.38 15.99
CA LEU A 224 4.32 -18.07 17.41
C LEU A 224 4.17 -19.35 18.25
N ALA A 225 3.34 -20.31 17.83
CA ALA A 225 3.19 -21.59 18.51
C ALA A 225 4.50 -22.38 18.55
N LYS A 226 5.33 -22.32 17.48
CA LYS A 226 6.65 -22.97 17.44
C LYS A 226 7.67 -22.30 18.35
N VAL A 227 7.58 -21.00 18.60
CA VAL A 227 8.47 -20.29 19.53
C VAL A 227 8.35 -20.85 20.96
N ALA A 228 7.17 -21.34 21.33
CA ALA A 228 6.87 -21.99 22.61
C ALA A 228 7.34 -21.18 23.84
N ASN A 229 7.25 -19.86 23.79
CA ASN A 229 7.59 -18.94 24.87
C ASN A 229 6.36 -18.12 25.24
N SER A 230 5.83 -18.31 26.45
CA SER A 230 4.62 -17.67 26.95
C SER A 230 4.77 -16.15 27.17
N GLN A 231 5.99 -15.64 27.17
CA GLN A 231 6.26 -14.18 27.30
C GLN A 231 6.26 -13.45 25.93
N VAL A 232 6.05 -14.18 24.83
CA VAL A 232 5.92 -13.57 23.49
C VAL A 232 4.45 -13.43 23.14
N HIS A 233 4.01 -12.21 22.93
CA HIS A 233 2.64 -11.85 22.60
C HIS A 233 2.56 -11.30 21.18
N LEU A 234 1.43 -11.54 20.50
CA LEU A 234 1.16 -11.06 19.15
C LEU A 234 -0.13 -10.23 19.14
N ALA A 235 -0.02 -8.95 18.84
CA ALA A 235 -1.15 -8.07 18.61
C ALA A 235 -1.48 -8.01 17.11
N LEU A 236 -2.75 -8.22 16.77
CA LEU A 236 -3.28 -8.21 15.42
C LEU A 236 -4.26 -7.05 15.27
N ALA A 237 -3.85 -5.97 14.60
CA ALA A 237 -4.65 -4.79 14.34
C ALA A 237 -5.24 -4.84 12.92
N GLY A 238 -6.56 -4.96 12.83
CA GLY A 238 -7.29 -5.02 11.57
C GLY A 238 -8.64 -5.72 11.70
N GLU A 239 -9.39 -5.69 10.63
CA GLU A 239 -10.66 -6.41 10.45
C GLU A 239 -10.62 -7.17 9.13
N GLY A 240 -11.54 -8.12 8.93
CA GLY A 240 -11.64 -8.83 7.65
C GLY A 240 -12.35 -10.17 7.75
N PRO A 241 -12.64 -10.79 6.59
CA PRO A 241 -13.57 -11.92 6.50
C PRO A 241 -13.08 -13.21 7.19
N ILE A 242 -11.77 -13.37 7.39
CA ILE A 242 -11.23 -14.60 8.01
C ILE A 242 -10.87 -14.44 9.50
N LYS A 243 -11.25 -13.32 10.14
CA LYS A 243 -10.88 -13.04 11.55
C LYS A 243 -11.31 -14.17 12.49
N ILE A 244 -12.57 -14.63 12.40
CA ILE A 244 -13.11 -15.72 13.23
C ILE A 244 -12.30 -17.02 13.04
N GLU A 245 -11.88 -17.31 11.80
CA GLU A 245 -11.07 -18.48 11.49
C GLU A 245 -9.67 -18.39 12.13
N ILE A 246 -9.09 -17.19 12.19
CA ILE A 246 -7.79 -16.94 12.83
C ILE A 246 -7.90 -17.01 14.36
N GLU A 247 -8.99 -16.50 14.96
CA GLU A 247 -9.29 -16.64 16.38
C GLU A 247 -9.40 -18.11 16.79
N GLN A 248 -10.14 -18.92 16.01
CA GLN A 248 -10.26 -20.36 16.24
C GLN A 248 -8.90 -21.05 16.12
N LEU A 249 -8.08 -20.73 15.12
CA LEU A 249 -6.76 -21.30 14.96
C LEU A 249 -5.85 -20.99 16.16
N ALA A 250 -5.91 -19.78 16.72
CA ALA A 250 -5.14 -19.43 17.92
C ALA A 250 -5.55 -20.29 19.14
N ALA A 251 -6.84 -20.61 19.28
CA ALA A 251 -7.36 -21.50 20.31
C ALA A 251 -6.89 -22.96 20.07
N ASP A 252 -7.00 -23.47 18.83
CA ASP A 252 -6.60 -24.83 18.46
C ASP A 252 -5.10 -25.06 18.68
N LEU A 253 -4.27 -24.02 18.47
CA LEU A 253 -2.82 -24.05 18.72
C LEU A 253 -2.47 -23.85 20.20
N GLY A 254 -3.44 -23.59 21.08
CA GLY A 254 -3.21 -23.36 22.51
C GLY A 254 -2.51 -22.03 22.87
N ILE A 255 -2.49 -21.06 21.94
CA ILE A 255 -1.81 -19.77 22.09
C ILE A 255 -2.78 -18.57 22.23
N ILE A 256 -4.07 -18.81 22.40
CA ILE A 256 -5.10 -17.76 22.44
C ILE A 256 -4.80 -16.67 23.49
N ASN A 257 -4.17 -17.02 24.61
CA ASN A 257 -3.80 -16.09 25.68
C ASN A 257 -2.60 -15.19 25.32
N GLN A 258 -1.88 -15.51 24.26
CA GLN A 258 -0.73 -14.75 23.74
C GLN A 258 -1.13 -13.89 22.51
N VAL A 259 -2.35 -14.05 21.97
CA VAL A 259 -2.80 -13.34 20.77
C VAL A 259 -3.87 -12.32 21.14
N HIS A 260 -3.63 -11.06 20.76
CA HIS A 260 -4.52 -9.94 21.04
C HIS A 260 -5.16 -9.44 19.76
N PHE A 261 -6.47 -9.61 19.60
CA PHE A 261 -7.24 -9.16 18.45
C PHE A 261 -7.77 -7.74 18.71
N LEU A 262 -7.11 -6.72 18.14
CA LEU A 262 -7.34 -5.32 18.45
C LEU A 262 -8.48 -4.68 17.62
N GLY A 263 -8.96 -5.35 16.58
CA GLY A 263 -9.90 -4.74 15.63
C GLY A 263 -9.26 -3.60 14.84
N TYR A 264 -10.11 -2.70 14.32
CA TYR A 264 -9.64 -1.52 13.62
C TYR A 264 -9.11 -0.47 14.60
N ARG A 265 -7.86 -0.02 14.41
CA ARG A 265 -7.19 0.96 15.27
C ARG A 265 -6.78 2.19 14.45
N THR A 266 -6.78 3.34 15.09
CA THR A 266 -6.36 4.63 14.51
C THR A 266 -5.10 5.20 15.16
N ASP A 267 -4.72 4.70 16.31
CA ASP A 267 -3.54 5.06 17.11
C ASP A 267 -2.29 4.24 16.71
N ILE A 268 -2.12 4.06 15.40
CA ILE A 268 -1.05 3.23 14.83
C ILE A 268 0.35 3.62 15.31
N PRO A 269 0.74 4.91 15.40
CA PRO A 269 2.07 5.27 15.92
C PRO A 269 2.31 4.76 17.35
N THR A 270 1.30 4.83 18.21
CA THR A 270 1.38 4.36 19.60
C THR A 270 1.52 2.84 19.66
N LEU A 271 0.72 2.11 18.87
CA LEU A 271 0.83 0.65 18.77
C LEU A 271 2.21 0.19 18.29
N ILE A 272 2.76 0.86 17.27
CA ILE A 272 4.10 0.54 16.74
C ILE A 272 5.17 0.79 17.81
N GLN A 273 5.08 1.90 18.54
CA GLN A 273 6.05 2.22 19.61
C GLN A 273 5.89 1.34 20.85
N ALA A 274 4.72 0.74 21.06
CA ALA A 274 4.50 -0.23 22.14
C ALA A 274 5.05 -1.63 21.82
N ALA A 275 5.29 -1.91 20.54
CA ALA A 275 5.76 -3.21 20.04
C ALA A 275 7.29 -3.27 19.97
N ASP A 276 7.83 -4.46 20.20
CA ASP A 276 9.27 -4.76 20.07
C ASP A 276 9.64 -5.10 18.61
N ALA A 277 8.65 -5.53 17.81
CA ALA A 277 8.80 -5.67 16.37
C ALA A 277 7.43 -5.62 15.64
N VAL A 278 7.45 -5.13 14.39
CA VAL A 278 6.29 -5.19 13.48
C VAL A 278 6.48 -6.33 12.48
N LEU A 279 5.45 -7.17 12.33
CA LEU A 279 5.44 -8.32 11.45
C LEU A 279 4.45 -8.14 10.30
N LEU A 280 4.92 -8.34 9.06
CA LEU A 280 4.06 -8.38 7.88
C LEU A 280 4.34 -9.61 7.02
N VAL A 281 3.59 -10.66 7.24
CA VAL A 281 3.65 -11.87 6.41
C VAL A 281 2.54 -11.80 5.37
N SER A 282 2.90 -11.56 4.12
CA SER A 282 1.92 -11.38 3.04
C SER A 282 2.37 -12.09 1.77
N GLN A 283 1.41 -12.62 1.01
CA GLN A 283 1.68 -13.26 -0.28
C GLN A 283 2.04 -12.24 -1.37
N GLN A 284 1.55 -11.03 -1.27
CA GLN A 284 1.73 -10.00 -2.30
C GLN A 284 1.52 -8.61 -1.71
N GLU A 285 2.47 -7.72 -1.94
CA GLU A 285 2.38 -6.29 -1.66
C GLU A 285 2.86 -5.47 -2.87
N GLY A 286 2.43 -4.22 -2.93
CA GLY A 286 3.02 -3.24 -3.84
C GLY A 286 4.21 -2.55 -3.16
N LEU A 287 3.90 -1.76 -2.14
CA LEU A 287 4.83 -1.18 -1.17
C LEU A 287 4.07 -1.06 0.17
N PRO A 288 4.38 -1.91 1.17
CA PRO A 288 3.53 -2.04 2.35
C PRO A 288 3.68 -0.85 3.31
N ARG A 289 2.56 -0.16 3.54
CA ARG A 289 2.52 1.05 4.37
C ARG A 289 2.89 0.77 5.83
N SER A 290 2.43 -0.34 6.41
CA SER A 290 2.73 -0.69 7.80
C SER A 290 4.23 -0.89 8.05
N ILE A 291 4.99 -1.37 7.05
CA ILE A 291 6.45 -1.44 7.13
C ILE A 291 7.04 -0.03 7.13
N MET A 292 6.60 0.84 6.21
CA MET A 292 7.09 2.23 6.16
C MET A 292 6.82 2.98 7.47
N GLU A 293 5.64 2.79 8.07
CA GLU A 293 5.25 3.38 9.35
C GLU A 293 6.14 2.89 10.49
N ALA A 294 6.46 1.58 10.52
CA ALA A 294 7.40 1.01 11.51
C ALA A 294 8.82 1.55 11.32
N MET A 295 9.30 1.65 10.09
CA MET A 295 10.61 2.22 9.77
C MET A 295 10.72 3.69 10.24
N CYS A 296 9.68 4.50 10.06
CA CYS A 296 9.67 5.88 10.55
C CYS A 296 9.86 5.97 12.07
N LEU A 297 9.34 5.00 12.81
CA LEU A 297 9.38 4.95 14.26
C LEU A 297 10.56 4.14 14.81
N ALA A 298 11.51 3.76 13.95
CA ALA A 298 12.66 2.93 14.29
C ALA A 298 12.27 1.65 15.05
N THR A 299 11.15 1.03 14.65
CA THR A 299 10.69 -0.25 15.21
C THR A 299 11.15 -1.37 14.28
N PRO A 300 11.80 -2.43 14.80
CA PRO A 300 12.25 -3.57 14.02
C PRO A 300 11.16 -4.21 13.18
N VAL A 301 11.49 -4.68 11.99
CA VAL A 301 10.52 -5.26 11.05
C VAL A 301 10.94 -6.67 10.64
N ILE A 302 9.97 -7.61 10.68
CA ILE A 302 10.06 -8.93 10.06
C ILE A 302 9.00 -9.01 8.96
N ALA A 303 9.40 -9.31 7.73
CA ALA A 303 8.45 -9.38 6.62
C ALA A 303 8.72 -10.54 5.66
N SER A 304 7.68 -10.90 4.89
CA SER A 304 7.87 -11.84 3.78
C SER A 304 8.84 -11.29 2.75
N ASN A 305 9.73 -12.14 2.24
CA ASN A 305 10.69 -11.87 1.18
C ASN A 305 10.01 -11.78 -0.18
N ILE A 306 9.24 -10.71 -0.38
CA ILE A 306 8.47 -10.40 -1.59
C ILE A 306 8.73 -8.97 -2.05
N ARG A 307 8.38 -8.66 -3.31
CA ARG A 307 8.49 -7.29 -3.83
C ARG A 307 7.84 -6.28 -2.88
N GLY A 308 8.33 -5.08 -2.84
CA GLY A 308 7.89 -4.02 -1.94
C GLY A 308 8.47 -4.18 -0.53
N SER A 309 8.37 -5.37 0.09
CA SER A 309 9.09 -5.63 1.35
C SER A 309 10.59 -5.68 1.13
N GLN A 310 11.04 -6.30 0.03
CA GLN A 310 12.46 -6.30 -0.37
C GLN A 310 12.98 -4.88 -0.57
N ASP A 311 12.26 -4.04 -1.32
CA ASP A 311 12.68 -2.66 -1.61
C ASP A 311 12.85 -1.83 -0.32
N LEU A 312 12.04 -2.10 0.70
CA LEU A 312 12.10 -1.39 1.99
C LEU A 312 13.19 -1.94 2.91
N LEU A 313 13.33 -3.27 2.98
CA LEU A 313 14.14 -3.94 4.00
C LEU A 313 15.49 -4.46 3.49
N GLU A 314 15.84 -4.29 2.20
CA GLU A 314 17.20 -4.53 1.71
C GLU A 314 18.22 -3.66 2.47
N ASP A 315 19.50 -3.99 2.40
CA ASP A 315 20.61 -3.29 3.08
C ASP A 315 20.54 -3.37 4.62
N ASP A 316 20.13 -4.53 5.14
CA ASP A 316 19.98 -4.80 6.59
C ASP A 316 19.01 -3.84 7.31
N CYS A 317 17.93 -3.43 6.64
CA CYS A 317 16.89 -2.59 7.23
C CYS A 317 15.79 -3.40 7.94
N GLY A 318 15.91 -4.72 8.03
CA GLY A 318 14.97 -5.62 8.70
C GLY A 318 15.18 -7.06 8.28
N LEU A 319 14.38 -7.97 8.82
CA LEU A 319 14.46 -9.39 8.54
C LEU A 319 13.47 -9.81 7.45
N LEU A 320 13.98 -10.44 6.39
CA LEU A 320 13.19 -11.00 5.31
C LEU A 320 13.13 -12.52 5.44
N VAL A 321 11.91 -13.08 5.43
CA VAL A 321 11.63 -14.51 5.55
C VAL A 321 10.89 -15.00 4.31
N ASP A 322 11.29 -16.11 3.74
CA ASP A 322 10.63 -16.66 2.57
C ASP A 322 9.18 -17.05 2.85
N LEU A 323 8.32 -16.83 1.87
CA LEU A 323 6.89 -17.04 2.02
C LEU A 323 6.56 -18.50 2.34
N GLY A 324 5.91 -18.72 3.48
CA GLY A 324 5.52 -20.05 3.96
C GLY A 324 6.60 -20.78 4.75
N ASP A 325 7.77 -20.21 4.94
CA ASP A 325 8.80 -20.75 5.82
C ASP A 325 8.51 -20.39 7.28
N ILE A 326 7.70 -21.25 7.92
CA ILE A 326 7.27 -21.06 9.30
C ILE A 326 8.44 -21.21 10.29
N ASP A 327 9.43 -22.03 9.95
CA ASP A 327 10.60 -22.26 10.81
C ASP A 327 11.52 -21.03 10.82
N ALA A 328 11.81 -20.47 9.65
CA ALA A 328 12.57 -19.23 9.55
C ALA A 328 11.81 -18.06 10.21
N LEU A 329 10.48 -17.99 10.08
CA LEU A 329 9.67 -16.96 10.75
C LEU A 329 9.73 -17.12 12.29
N ALA A 330 9.64 -18.34 12.81
CA ALA A 330 9.81 -18.59 14.24
C ALA A 330 11.20 -18.22 14.74
N GLN A 331 12.25 -18.52 13.97
CA GLN A 331 13.63 -18.12 14.30
C GLN A 331 13.78 -16.59 14.32
N ALA A 332 13.19 -15.87 13.35
CA ALA A 332 13.19 -14.42 13.34
C ALA A 332 12.47 -13.84 14.57
N ILE A 333 11.36 -14.44 15.00
CA ILE A 333 10.68 -14.06 16.25
C ILE A 333 11.59 -14.31 17.46
N VAL A 334 12.28 -15.45 17.53
CA VAL A 334 13.23 -15.73 18.62
C VAL A 334 14.38 -14.72 18.65
N GLN A 335 14.80 -14.22 17.49
CA GLN A 335 15.83 -13.19 17.40
C GLN A 335 15.37 -11.87 18.05
N VAL A 336 14.08 -11.49 17.94
CA VAL A 336 13.54 -10.31 18.64
C VAL A 336 13.76 -10.41 20.16
N VAL A 337 13.59 -11.60 20.71
CA VAL A 337 13.77 -11.85 22.16
C VAL A 337 15.23 -11.91 22.57
N LYS A 338 16.07 -12.54 21.77
CA LYS A 338 17.46 -12.89 22.16
C LYS A 338 18.49 -11.83 21.81
N ASP A 339 18.23 -11.04 20.76
CA ASP A 339 19.20 -10.08 20.23
C ASP A 339 18.50 -8.77 19.83
N PRO A 340 17.84 -8.08 20.78
CA PRO A 340 17.14 -6.83 20.50
C PRO A 340 18.10 -5.70 20.05
N GLU A 341 19.38 -5.75 20.45
CA GLU A 341 20.36 -4.73 20.08
C GLU A 341 20.68 -4.76 18.58
N SER A 342 20.89 -5.95 18.01
CA SER A 342 21.09 -6.11 16.56
C SER A 342 19.88 -5.61 15.76
N LEU A 343 18.67 -5.90 16.24
CA LEU A 343 17.45 -5.45 15.58
C LEU A 343 17.24 -3.93 15.70
N ALA A 344 17.64 -3.32 16.81
CA ALA A 344 17.62 -1.87 16.96
C ALA A 344 18.52 -1.20 15.93
N VAL A 345 19.73 -1.74 15.69
CA VAL A 345 20.62 -1.25 14.63
C VAL A 345 20.00 -1.36 13.24
N MET A 346 19.29 -2.45 12.93
CA MET A 346 18.56 -2.58 11.67
C MET A 346 17.44 -1.54 11.56
N ALA A 347 16.71 -1.31 12.64
CA ALA A 347 15.62 -0.32 12.70
C ALA A 347 16.13 1.12 12.53
N GLU A 348 17.29 1.46 13.08
CA GLU A 348 17.95 2.76 12.84
C GLU A 348 18.33 2.94 11.37
N LYS A 349 18.92 1.93 10.73
CA LYS A 349 19.20 1.94 9.29
C LYS A 349 17.91 2.14 8.48
N ALA A 350 16.86 1.42 8.85
CA ALA A 350 15.54 1.55 8.22
C ALA A 350 14.96 2.96 8.36
N GLN A 351 15.12 3.60 9.53
CA GLN A 351 14.70 4.97 9.76
C GLN A 351 15.45 5.98 8.89
N VAL A 352 16.74 5.78 8.67
CA VAL A 352 17.50 6.61 7.74
C VAL A 352 17.01 6.43 6.31
N LYS A 353 16.79 5.16 5.87
CA LYS A 353 16.32 4.84 4.51
C LYS A 353 14.94 5.39 4.22
N ILE A 354 14.02 5.35 5.20
CA ILE A 354 12.62 5.76 4.99
C ILE A 354 12.49 7.27 4.73
N ALA A 355 13.44 8.08 5.09
CA ALA A 355 13.45 9.51 4.77
C ALA A 355 13.38 9.80 3.26
N ASP A 356 13.77 8.85 2.42
CA ASP A 356 13.63 8.95 0.97
C ASP A 356 12.20 8.63 0.48
N TYR A 357 11.37 8.07 1.33
CA TYR A 357 9.96 7.75 1.07
C TYR A 357 9.02 8.80 1.68
N ASP A 358 9.57 9.93 2.13
CA ASP A 358 8.79 11.02 2.72
C ASP A 358 7.72 11.52 1.75
N LEU A 359 6.52 11.75 2.27
CA LEU A 359 5.34 12.13 1.51
C LEU A 359 5.56 13.42 0.69
N GLU A 360 6.25 14.42 1.25
CA GLU A 360 6.49 15.69 0.55
C GLU A 360 7.43 15.48 -0.65
N LYS A 361 8.48 14.67 -0.50
CA LYS A 361 9.37 14.29 -1.60
C LYS A 361 8.61 13.57 -2.72
N ILE A 362 7.71 12.65 -2.36
CA ILE A 362 6.91 11.93 -3.33
C ILE A 362 5.93 12.86 -4.05
N ILE A 363 5.25 13.75 -3.33
CA ILE A 363 4.37 14.76 -3.93
C ILE A 363 5.15 15.64 -4.91
N GLN A 364 6.37 16.05 -4.57
CA GLN A 364 7.22 16.83 -5.46
C GLN A 364 7.55 16.05 -6.75
N GLN A 365 7.89 14.78 -6.65
CA GLN A 365 8.14 13.92 -7.81
C GLN A 365 6.91 13.83 -8.73
N TYR A 366 5.71 13.66 -8.16
CA TYR A 366 4.48 13.66 -8.95
C TYR A 366 4.18 15.02 -9.57
N THR A 367 4.54 16.11 -8.89
CA THR A 367 4.43 17.47 -9.44
C THR A 367 5.27 17.62 -10.71
N GLU A 368 6.51 17.12 -10.70
CA GLU A 368 7.39 17.12 -11.88
C GLU A 368 6.81 16.27 -13.03
N ILE A 369 6.31 15.07 -12.74
CA ILE A 369 5.67 14.22 -13.76
C ILE A 369 4.45 14.92 -14.39
N TYR A 370 3.61 15.57 -13.58
CA TYR A 370 2.44 16.29 -14.08
C TYR A 370 2.83 17.51 -14.90
N GLN A 371 3.86 18.26 -14.50
CA GLN A 371 4.40 19.37 -15.28
C GLN A 371 4.93 18.93 -16.65
N LEU A 372 5.64 17.81 -16.72
CA LEU A 372 6.09 17.20 -17.97
C LEU A 372 4.90 16.81 -18.87
N ALA A 373 3.85 16.24 -18.27
CA ALA A 373 2.63 15.88 -19.00
C ALA A 373 1.89 17.11 -19.56
N LEU A 374 1.78 18.18 -18.77
CA LEU A 374 1.17 19.44 -19.19
C LEU A 374 1.97 20.16 -20.29
N ALA A 375 3.30 20.19 -20.19
CA ALA A 375 4.16 20.79 -21.21
C ALA A 375 3.96 20.14 -22.59
N LYS A 376 3.70 18.83 -22.63
CA LYS A 376 3.42 18.09 -23.87
C LYS A 376 2.09 18.48 -24.52
N ILE A 377 1.10 18.93 -23.72
CA ILE A 377 -0.17 19.45 -24.23
C ILE A 377 0.04 20.82 -24.90
N ALA A 378 0.87 21.68 -24.31
CA ALA A 378 1.12 23.03 -24.81
C ALA A 378 1.89 23.07 -26.15
N VAL A 379 2.55 21.98 -26.52
CA VAL A 379 3.34 21.84 -27.78
C VAL A 379 2.51 21.24 -28.92
N ARG A 380 1.36 20.65 -28.62
CA ARG A 380 0.41 20.13 -29.63
C ARG A 380 -0.60 21.20 -30.03
#